data_f2bdc8f5540418c1fe707b6972eb3c81
#
_entry.id   f2bdc8f5540418c1fe707b6972eb3c81
#
_cell.length_a   1.000
_cell.length_b   1.000
_cell.length_c   1.000
_cell.angle_alpha   90.00
_cell.angle_beta   90.00
_cell.angle_gamma   90.00
#
_symmetry.space_group_name_H-M   'P 1'
#
loop_
_entity.id
_entity.type
_entity.pdbx_description
1 polymer ?
#
loop_
_entity_poly.entity_id
_entity_poly.type
_entity_poly.pdbx_seq_one_letter_code
_entity_poly.pdbx_strand_id
1 'polypeptide(L)'
;GGLRSAIRFAFNGKVNEISDILENDEYYAVCRIDSINPPGIKFFEEVKSQISREIDREKIKQATLEEANNLLIKLSSSGSSLGDFIKREKLKDSFENETKTLSQGFTSIGVSHYINGALMDSSPGKVLGPFETNRGHAIVELVSVEEFDSTKYESQLSQIRDNIFTKKQGQLFQEWINGLKENSEIIDNRQYYF
;
A
#
# COMPACT_ATOMS: atom_id res chain seq x y z
N GLY A 1 -15.18 -20.72 3.74
CA GLY A 1 -14.20 -20.80 2.63
C GLY A 1 -14.91 -20.97 1.29
N GLY A 2 -14.33 -20.40 0.23
CA GLY A 2 -14.94 -20.48 -1.12
C GLY A 2 -14.96 -21.92 -1.65
N LEU A 3 -15.98 -22.25 -2.42
CA LEU A 3 -16.16 -23.55 -3.06
C LEU A 3 -15.19 -23.67 -4.25
N ARG A 4 -14.02 -24.27 -4.03
CA ARG A 4 -12.97 -24.40 -5.06
C ARG A 4 -13.45 -25.21 -6.27
N SER A 5 -14.30 -26.20 -6.05
CA SER A 5 -14.95 -26.99 -7.12
C SER A 5 -15.81 -26.12 -8.03
N ALA A 6 -16.56 -25.14 -7.50
CA ALA A 6 -17.34 -24.19 -8.28
C ALA A 6 -16.46 -23.27 -9.14
N ILE A 7 -15.33 -22.82 -8.60
CA ILE A 7 -14.36 -22.02 -9.38
C ILE A 7 -13.82 -22.85 -10.56
N ARG A 8 -13.42 -24.10 -10.31
CA ARG A 8 -12.92 -25.01 -11.34
C ARG A 8 -13.98 -25.25 -12.42
N PHE A 9 -15.22 -25.53 -12.02
CA PHE A 9 -16.35 -25.68 -12.92
C PHE A 9 -16.57 -24.43 -13.77
N ALA A 10 -16.57 -23.25 -13.15
CA ALA A 10 -16.79 -21.97 -13.84
C ALA A 10 -15.74 -21.67 -14.91
N PHE A 11 -14.47 -22.10 -14.72
CA PHE A 11 -13.40 -21.85 -15.69
C PHE A 11 -13.28 -22.92 -16.78
N ASN A 12 -13.77 -24.14 -16.54
CA ASN A 12 -13.66 -25.25 -17.50
C ASN A 12 -14.96 -25.56 -18.25
N GLY A 13 -16.10 -25.08 -17.75
CA GLY A 13 -17.41 -25.38 -18.31
C GLY A 13 -17.80 -24.47 -19.48
N LYS A 14 -18.93 -24.79 -20.10
CA LYS A 14 -19.49 -24.07 -21.25
C LYS A 14 -20.72 -23.26 -20.82
N VAL A 15 -21.08 -22.25 -21.63
CA VAL A 15 -22.30 -21.46 -21.40
C VAL A 15 -23.53 -22.37 -21.36
N ASN A 16 -24.42 -22.17 -20.39
CA ASN A 16 -25.59 -22.97 -20.03
C ASN A 16 -25.29 -24.35 -19.45
N GLU A 17 -24.04 -24.69 -19.19
CA GLU A 17 -23.71 -25.93 -18.49
C GLU A 17 -24.07 -25.81 -17.01
N ILE A 18 -24.61 -26.91 -16.45
CA ILE A 18 -25.00 -27.03 -15.05
C ILE A 18 -24.01 -27.99 -14.37
N SER A 19 -23.50 -27.62 -13.21
CA SER A 19 -22.59 -28.49 -12.44
C SER A 19 -23.33 -29.65 -11.81
N ASP A 20 -22.57 -30.70 -11.45
CA ASP A 20 -23.01 -31.63 -10.44
C ASP A 20 -23.19 -30.93 -9.09
N ILE A 21 -23.66 -31.67 -8.09
CA ILE A 21 -23.75 -31.12 -6.72
C ILE A 21 -22.33 -30.89 -6.22
N LEU A 22 -22.04 -29.62 -5.94
CA LEU A 22 -20.78 -29.18 -5.36
C LEU A 22 -20.96 -29.00 -3.85
N GLU A 23 -20.05 -29.54 -3.06
CA GLU A 23 -20.18 -29.52 -1.60
C GLU A 23 -18.91 -28.97 -0.93
N ASN A 24 -19.09 -28.39 0.21
CA ASN A 24 -18.07 -28.14 1.21
C ASN A 24 -18.65 -28.43 2.61
N ASP A 25 -17.88 -28.18 3.65
CA ASP A 25 -18.28 -28.46 5.04
C ASP A 25 -19.50 -27.65 5.52
N GLU A 26 -19.95 -26.63 4.79
CA GLU A 26 -21.01 -25.71 5.21
C GLU A 26 -22.28 -25.82 4.36
N TYR A 27 -22.17 -26.14 3.06
CA TYR A 27 -23.33 -26.15 2.16
C TYR A 27 -23.12 -26.95 0.87
N TYR A 28 -24.25 -27.27 0.23
CA TYR A 28 -24.33 -27.84 -1.13
C TYR A 28 -24.74 -26.75 -2.12
N ALA A 29 -24.15 -26.77 -3.30
CA ALA A 29 -24.45 -25.83 -4.35
C ALA A 29 -24.54 -26.49 -5.72
N VAL A 30 -25.40 -25.97 -6.59
CA VAL A 30 -25.44 -26.28 -8.02
C VAL A 30 -25.25 -24.95 -8.76
N CYS A 31 -24.31 -24.93 -9.68
CA CYS A 31 -23.95 -23.73 -10.43
C CYS A 31 -24.31 -23.89 -11.90
N ARG A 32 -24.70 -22.80 -12.55
CA ARG A 32 -24.87 -22.74 -13.99
C ARG A 32 -24.02 -21.59 -14.54
N ILE A 33 -23.37 -21.81 -15.68
CA ILE A 33 -22.60 -20.80 -16.38
C ILE A 33 -23.54 -20.01 -17.28
N ASP A 34 -23.82 -18.77 -16.93
CA ASP A 34 -24.73 -17.90 -17.74
C ASP A 34 -23.98 -17.26 -18.90
N SER A 35 -22.73 -16.83 -18.69
CA SER A 35 -21.92 -16.21 -19.73
C SER A 35 -20.44 -16.44 -19.49
N ILE A 36 -19.68 -16.42 -20.58
CA ILE A 36 -18.22 -16.44 -20.55
C ILE A 36 -17.73 -15.18 -21.25
N ASN A 37 -16.98 -14.37 -20.52
CA ASN A 37 -16.34 -13.18 -21.09
C ASN A 37 -14.93 -13.57 -21.60
N PRO A 38 -14.71 -13.63 -22.91
CA PRO A 38 -13.39 -13.91 -23.44
C PRO A 38 -12.41 -12.78 -23.07
N PRO A 39 -11.11 -13.07 -22.98
CA PRO A 39 -10.11 -12.03 -22.78
C PRO A 39 -10.13 -11.08 -23.99
N GLY A 40 -10.14 -9.78 -23.71
CA GLY A 40 -10.22 -8.77 -24.76
C GLY A 40 -10.35 -7.36 -24.23
N ILE A 41 -10.45 -6.40 -25.13
CA ILE A 41 -10.69 -5.00 -24.81
C ILE A 41 -12.18 -4.83 -24.56
N LYS A 42 -12.52 -4.33 -23.38
CA LYS A 42 -13.91 -4.03 -23.02
C LYS A 42 -14.47 -2.88 -23.87
N PHE A 43 -15.75 -2.92 -24.15
CA PHE A 43 -16.41 -1.81 -24.83
C PHE A 43 -16.39 -0.55 -23.98
N PHE A 44 -16.26 0.61 -24.65
CA PHE A 44 -16.17 1.91 -23.97
C PHE A 44 -17.31 2.15 -22.97
N GLU A 45 -18.55 1.81 -23.34
CA GLU A 45 -19.72 2.01 -22.46
C GLU A 45 -19.60 1.22 -21.12
N GLU A 46 -18.96 0.04 -21.13
CA GLU A 46 -18.75 -0.77 -19.93
C GLU A 46 -17.71 -0.15 -18.98
N VAL A 47 -16.73 0.56 -19.52
CA VAL A 47 -15.62 1.13 -18.75
C VAL A 47 -15.69 2.64 -18.58
N LYS A 48 -16.63 3.31 -19.22
CA LYS A 48 -16.79 4.77 -19.23
C LYS A 48 -16.79 5.39 -17.83
N SER A 49 -17.52 4.78 -16.89
CA SER A 49 -17.55 5.28 -15.51
C SER A 49 -16.23 5.09 -14.76
N GLN A 50 -15.48 4.05 -15.11
CA GLN A 50 -14.15 3.81 -14.56
C GLN A 50 -13.14 4.81 -15.12
N ILE A 51 -13.15 5.01 -16.43
CA ILE A 51 -12.27 5.99 -17.10
C ILE A 51 -12.57 7.41 -16.61
N SER A 52 -13.85 7.80 -16.48
CA SER A 52 -14.20 9.12 -15.95
C SER A 52 -13.61 9.35 -14.57
N ARG A 53 -13.76 8.39 -13.66
CA ARG A 53 -13.17 8.50 -12.30
C ARG A 53 -11.65 8.58 -12.31
N GLU A 54 -11.00 7.89 -13.23
CA GLU A 54 -9.54 7.96 -13.34
C GLU A 54 -9.07 9.33 -13.87
N ILE A 55 -9.76 9.86 -14.88
CA ILE A 55 -9.50 11.21 -15.41
C ILE A 55 -9.74 12.27 -14.33
N ASP A 56 -10.85 12.16 -13.58
CA ASP A 56 -11.14 13.11 -12.51
C ASP A 56 -10.08 13.05 -11.40
N ARG A 57 -9.61 11.86 -11.04
CA ARG A 57 -8.51 11.67 -10.09
C ARG A 57 -7.22 12.33 -10.59
N GLU A 58 -6.89 12.14 -11.86
CA GLU A 58 -5.69 12.74 -12.45
C GLU A 58 -5.78 14.27 -12.49
N LYS A 59 -6.94 14.82 -12.85
CA LYS A 59 -7.17 16.28 -12.81
C LYS A 59 -7.03 16.85 -11.40
N ILE A 60 -7.57 16.14 -10.39
CA ILE A 60 -7.42 16.54 -8.98
C ILE A 60 -5.95 16.53 -8.57
N LYS A 61 -5.19 15.50 -8.97
CA LYS A 61 -3.75 15.44 -8.70
C LYS A 61 -3.01 16.64 -9.30
N GLN A 62 -3.26 16.95 -10.56
CA GLN A 62 -2.61 18.10 -11.22
C GLN A 62 -2.98 19.41 -10.53
N ALA A 63 -4.25 19.65 -10.23
CA ALA A 63 -4.69 20.85 -9.55
C ALA A 63 -4.09 20.99 -8.14
N THR A 64 -4.03 19.90 -7.39
CA THR A 64 -3.41 19.89 -6.05
C THR A 64 -1.90 20.10 -6.11
N LEU A 65 -1.22 19.61 -7.16
CA LEU A 65 0.21 19.86 -7.37
C LEU A 65 0.49 21.35 -7.62
N GLU A 66 -0.29 21.98 -8.49
CA GLU A 66 -0.18 23.41 -8.77
C GLU A 66 -0.40 24.25 -7.51
N GLU A 67 -1.43 23.94 -6.74
CA GLU A 67 -1.72 24.60 -5.47
C GLU A 67 -0.60 24.41 -4.45
N ALA A 68 -0.09 23.19 -4.30
CA ALA A 68 1.02 22.88 -3.39
C ALA A 68 2.31 23.62 -3.79
N ASN A 69 2.62 23.72 -5.08
CA ASN A 69 3.75 24.51 -5.56
C ASN A 69 3.58 26.00 -5.25
N ASN A 70 2.39 26.55 -5.47
CA ASN A 70 2.09 27.97 -5.16
C ASN A 70 2.22 28.23 -3.65
N LEU A 71 1.75 27.33 -2.80
CA LEU A 71 1.92 27.43 -1.35
C LEU A 71 3.39 27.35 -0.94
N LEU A 72 4.17 26.47 -1.56
CA LEU A 72 5.60 26.35 -1.29
C LEU A 72 6.37 27.64 -1.66
N ILE A 73 6.05 28.25 -2.79
CA ILE A 73 6.62 29.54 -3.21
C ILE A 73 6.29 30.65 -2.20
N LYS A 74 5.02 30.73 -1.77
CA LYS A 74 4.58 31.70 -0.75
C LYS A 74 5.27 31.49 0.59
N LEU A 75 5.41 30.22 1.02
CA LEU A 75 6.08 29.85 2.24
C LEU A 75 7.57 30.25 2.18
N SER A 76 8.27 29.92 1.11
CA SER A 76 9.68 30.27 0.89
C SER A 76 9.89 31.77 0.91
N SER A 77 8.97 32.55 0.32
CA SER A 77 9.03 34.02 0.30
C SER A 77 8.75 34.67 1.65
N SER A 78 8.01 33.96 2.53
CA SER A 78 7.63 34.46 3.85
C SER A 78 8.74 34.34 4.90
N GLY A 79 9.67 33.41 4.72
CA GLY A 79 10.73 33.09 5.69
C GLY A 79 10.23 32.57 7.04
N SER A 80 8.95 32.17 7.12
CA SER A 80 8.32 31.63 8.32
C SER A 80 8.34 30.09 8.35
N SER A 81 8.20 29.49 9.52
CA SER A 81 8.01 28.05 9.64
C SER A 81 6.71 27.61 8.96
N LEU A 82 6.62 26.33 8.57
CA LEU A 82 5.40 25.77 8.01
C LEU A 82 4.21 25.92 8.98
N GLY A 83 4.43 25.71 10.27
CA GLY A 83 3.40 25.83 11.30
C GLY A 83 2.83 27.24 11.44
N ASP A 84 3.69 28.27 11.39
CA ASP A 84 3.25 29.67 11.45
C ASP A 84 2.56 30.10 10.17
N PHE A 85 3.04 29.62 9.03
CA PHE A 85 2.42 29.85 7.74
C PHE A 85 1.00 29.29 7.68
N ILE A 86 0.78 28.05 8.12
CA ILE A 86 -0.52 27.39 8.18
C ILE A 86 -1.50 28.21 9.03
N LYS A 87 -1.07 28.67 10.20
CA LYS A 87 -1.90 29.50 11.10
C LYS A 87 -2.28 30.84 10.46
N ARG A 88 -1.33 31.50 9.81
CA ARG A 88 -1.53 32.78 9.15
C ARG A 88 -2.49 32.70 7.97
N GLU A 89 -2.32 31.70 7.11
CA GLU A 89 -3.16 31.50 5.92
C GLU A 89 -4.48 30.81 6.24
N LYS A 90 -4.71 30.39 7.51
CA LYS A 90 -5.92 29.68 7.97
C LYS A 90 -6.23 28.47 7.09
N LEU A 91 -5.19 27.72 6.72
CA LEU A 91 -5.36 26.53 5.91
C LEU A 91 -6.18 25.48 6.70
N LYS A 92 -7.17 24.92 6.03
CA LYS A 92 -7.94 23.79 6.54
C LYS A 92 -7.14 22.51 6.33
N ASP A 93 -7.41 21.49 7.12
CA ASP A 93 -6.76 20.18 7.03
C ASP A 93 -5.24 20.20 7.25
N SER A 94 -4.74 21.20 7.96
CA SER A 94 -3.36 21.23 8.43
C SER A 94 -3.19 20.35 9.65
N PHE A 95 -2.04 19.71 9.77
CA PHE A 95 -1.73 18.81 10.86
C PHE A 95 -0.81 19.46 11.87
N GLU A 96 -0.95 19.06 13.12
CA GLU A 96 -0.01 19.42 14.16
C GLU A 96 1.29 18.64 13.99
N ASN A 97 2.34 19.06 14.71
CA ASN A 97 3.62 18.35 14.73
C ASN A 97 3.42 16.90 15.21
N GLU A 98 3.91 15.97 14.44
CA GLU A 98 3.90 14.55 14.79
C GLU A 98 5.32 14.05 15.01
N THR A 99 5.57 13.41 16.17
CA THR A 99 6.80 12.67 16.41
C THR A 99 6.59 11.22 16.02
N LYS A 100 7.32 10.76 15.01
CA LYS A 100 7.18 9.42 14.43
C LYS A 100 8.55 8.77 14.21
N THR A 101 8.57 7.46 14.27
CA THR A 101 9.71 6.69 13.76
C THR A 101 9.54 6.45 12.27
N LEU A 102 10.63 6.16 11.56
CA LEU A 102 10.63 5.92 10.11
C LEU A 102 9.72 4.76 9.65
N SER A 103 9.39 3.84 10.56
CA SER A 103 8.47 2.73 10.28
C SER A 103 7.00 3.08 10.46
N GLN A 104 6.70 4.21 11.10
CA GLN A 104 5.34 4.67 11.35
C GLN A 104 4.85 5.58 10.21
N GLY A 105 3.56 5.48 9.91
CA GLY A 105 2.92 6.39 8.94
C GLY A 105 2.47 7.70 9.60
N PHE A 106 2.40 8.76 8.81
CA PHE A 106 1.78 10.01 9.21
C PHE A 106 0.26 9.88 9.21
N THR A 107 -0.41 10.59 10.10
CA THR A 107 -1.85 10.44 10.36
C THR A 107 -2.72 10.52 9.10
N SER A 108 -2.37 11.37 8.14
CA SER A 108 -3.15 11.55 6.91
C SER A 108 -2.51 11.03 5.64
N ILE A 109 -1.23 10.83 5.67
CA ILE A 109 -0.44 10.43 4.50
C ILE A 109 -0.22 8.92 4.49
N GLY A 110 -0.21 8.29 5.68
CA GLY A 110 0.21 6.91 5.85
C GLY A 110 1.73 6.75 5.78
N VAL A 111 2.19 5.52 5.56
CA VAL A 111 3.63 5.24 5.38
C VAL A 111 4.03 5.61 3.95
N SER A 112 4.98 6.54 3.84
CA SER A 112 5.58 6.91 2.57
C SER A 112 7.10 6.80 2.67
N HIS A 113 7.66 5.81 2.00
CA HIS A 113 9.11 5.60 1.97
C HIS A 113 9.83 6.76 1.27
N TYR A 114 9.17 7.41 0.33
CA TYR A 114 9.72 8.57 -0.39
C TYR A 114 9.87 9.79 0.52
N ILE A 115 8.84 10.11 1.31
CA ILE A 115 8.88 11.18 2.31
C ILE A 115 9.91 10.86 3.39
N ASN A 116 9.91 9.63 3.91
CA ASN A 116 10.86 9.21 4.93
C ASN A 116 12.31 9.33 4.44
N GLY A 117 12.60 8.91 3.20
CA GLY A 117 13.93 9.07 2.60
C GLY A 117 14.35 10.53 2.48
N ALA A 118 13.45 11.42 2.02
CA ALA A 118 13.73 12.84 1.91
C ALA A 118 13.96 13.51 3.28
N LEU A 119 13.22 13.09 4.32
CA LEU A 119 13.43 13.57 5.69
C LEU A 119 14.77 13.12 6.27
N MET A 120 15.21 11.89 5.98
CA MET A 120 16.52 11.37 6.44
C MET A 120 17.70 12.15 5.86
N ASP A 121 17.58 12.65 4.63
CA ASP A 121 18.62 13.44 3.94
C ASP A 121 18.50 14.94 4.20
N SER A 122 17.60 15.37 5.07
CA SER A 122 17.36 16.77 5.36
C SER A 122 17.83 17.17 6.75
N SER A 123 17.93 18.50 6.97
CA SER A 123 18.27 19.09 8.27
C SER A 123 17.04 19.73 8.90
N PRO A 124 16.95 19.80 10.25
CA PRO A 124 15.88 20.49 10.95
C PRO A 124 15.66 21.93 10.42
N GLY A 125 14.41 22.34 10.35
CA GLY A 125 13.98 23.62 9.79
C GLY A 125 13.81 23.64 8.26
N LYS A 126 14.10 22.54 7.56
CA LYS A 126 13.96 22.45 6.11
C LYS A 126 12.56 21.99 5.72
N VAL A 127 11.95 22.74 4.81
CA VAL A 127 10.67 22.40 4.19
C VAL A 127 10.92 21.60 2.92
N LEU A 128 10.20 20.52 2.75
CA LEU A 128 10.34 19.55 1.66
C LEU A 128 8.98 19.30 0.99
N GLY A 129 9.02 18.97 -0.29
CA GLY A 129 7.84 18.67 -1.07
C GLY A 129 7.70 19.55 -2.31
N PRO A 130 6.55 19.56 -2.97
CA PRO A 130 5.38 18.73 -2.65
C PRO A 130 5.59 17.25 -2.97
N PHE A 131 5.09 16.38 -2.10
CA PHE A 131 5.13 14.93 -2.28
C PHE A 131 3.75 14.42 -2.66
N GLU A 132 3.68 13.58 -3.67
CA GLU A 132 2.43 12.91 -4.04
C GLU A 132 2.00 11.91 -2.94
N THR A 133 0.72 11.92 -2.62
CA THR A 133 0.08 11.04 -1.65
C THR A 133 -1.25 10.51 -2.20
N ASN A 134 -1.86 9.55 -1.52
CA ASN A 134 -3.16 9.02 -1.91
C ASN A 134 -4.32 10.06 -1.86
N ARG A 135 -4.11 11.19 -1.20
CA ARG A 135 -5.13 12.24 -1.00
C ARG A 135 -4.81 13.57 -1.71
N GLY A 136 -3.70 13.64 -2.42
CA GLY A 136 -3.22 14.86 -3.07
C GLY A 136 -1.73 15.04 -2.84
N HIS A 137 -1.30 16.26 -2.50
CA HIS A 137 0.11 16.57 -2.28
C HIS A 137 0.36 17.04 -0.85
N ALA A 138 1.50 16.66 -0.29
CA ALA A 138 1.93 17.02 1.06
C ALA A 138 3.21 17.86 1.01
N ILE A 139 3.25 18.90 1.84
CA ILE A 139 4.45 19.66 2.15
C ILE A 139 4.81 19.33 3.60
N VAL A 140 6.06 19.00 3.87
CA VAL A 140 6.52 18.59 5.20
C VAL A 140 7.69 19.45 5.64
N GLU A 141 7.78 19.73 6.93
CA GLU A 141 8.93 20.38 7.56
C GLU A 141 9.53 19.45 8.59
N LEU A 142 10.84 19.24 8.52
CA LEU A 142 11.56 18.52 9.56
C LEU A 142 11.84 19.48 10.72
N VAL A 143 11.10 19.34 11.80
CA VAL A 143 11.24 20.24 12.98
C VAL A 143 12.45 19.84 13.82
N SER A 144 12.59 18.56 14.15
CA SER A 144 13.69 18.03 14.94
C SER A 144 13.92 16.56 14.65
N VAL A 145 15.10 16.11 14.97
CA VAL A 145 15.49 14.68 14.97
C VAL A 145 15.97 14.35 16.37
N GLU A 146 15.45 13.27 16.94
CA GLU A 146 15.98 12.76 18.21
C GLU A 146 17.37 12.17 17.97
N GLU A 147 18.32 12.55 18.82
CA GLU A 147 19.66 11.99 18.78
C GLU A 147 19.64 10.52 19.20
N PHE A 148 20.62 9.76 18.72
CA PHE A 148 20.75 8.35 19.08
C PHE A 148 21.11 8.21 20.56
N ASP A 149 20.24 7.55 21.32
CA ASP A 149 20.45 7.22 22.72
C ASP A 149 21.15 5.86 22.84
N SER A 150 22.49 5.91 23.03
CA SER A 150 23.33 4.72 23.17
C SER A 150 22.98 3.90 24.41
N THR A 151 22.61 4.55 25.52
CA THR A 151 22.25 3.86 26.76
C THR A 151 20.99 3.04 26.60
N LYS A 152 19.96 3.64 25.99
CA LYS A 152 18.72 2.95 25.66
C LYS A 152 18.95 1.80 24.68
N TYR A 153 19.80 2.01 23.67
CA TYR A 153 20.16 0.96 22.71
C TYR A 153 20.84 -0.22 23.40
N GLU A 154 21.85 0.03 24.26
CA GLU A 154 22.56 -1.02 24.98
C GLU A 154 21.62 -1.83 25.89
N SER A 155 20.69 -1.18 26.57
CA SER A 155 19.70 -1.85 27.41
C SER A 155 18.76 -2.76 26.63
N GLN A 156 18.50 -2.46 25.35
CA GLN A 156 17.60 -3.21 24.47
C GLN A 156 18.33 -4.20 23.55
N LEU A 157 19.66 -4.19 23.55
CA LEU A 157 20.47 -4.94 22.58
C LEU A 157 20.17 -6.44 22.59
N SER A 158 19.99 -7.04 23.77
CA SER A 158 19.64 -8.46 23.89
C SER A 158 18.30 -8.76 23.22
N GLN A 159 17.28 -7.97 23.53
CA GLN A 159 15.95 -8.15 22.97
C GLN A 159 15.93 -7.93 21.44
N ILE A 160 16.70 -6.96 20.94
CA ILE A 160 16.86 -6.73 19.50
C ILE A 160 17.48 -7.95 18.82
N ARG A 161 18.54 -8.53 19.42
CA ARG A 161 19.18 -9.75 18.90
C ARG A 161 18.22 -10.94 18.87
N ASP A 162 17.45 -11.14 19.93
CA ASP A 162 16.48 -12.23 20.03
C ASP A 162 15.38 -12.09 18.99
N ASN A 163 14.88 -10.87 18.78
CA ASN A 163 13.88 -10.57 17.75
C ASN A 163 14.41 -10.83 16.34
N ILE A 164 15.66 -10.40 16.05
CA ILE A 164 16.30 -10.66 14.75
C ILE A 164 16.52 -12.16 14.56
N PHE A 165 16.98 -12.85 15.59
CA PHE A 165 17.20 -14.30 15.55
C PHE A 165 15.89 -15.05 15.24
N THR A 166 14.83 -14.77 15.97
CA THR A 166 13.50 -15.36 15.75
C THR A 166 12.97 -15.10 14.33
N LYS A 167 13.14 -13.86 13.86
CA LYS A 167 12.74 -13.51 12.49
C LYS A 167 13.53 -14.29 11.43
N LYS A 168 14.85 -14.37 11.59
CA LYS A 168 15.72 -15.14 10.69
C LYS A 168 15.40 -16.63 10.72
N GLN A 169 15.13 -17.18 11.91
CA GLN A 169 14.75 -18.58 12.06
C GLN A 169 13.45 -18.92 11.33
N GLY A 170 12.45 -18.02 11.40
CA GLY A 170 11.20 -18.17 10.64
C GLY A 170 11.39 -18.07 9.12
N GLN A 171 12.28 -17.18 8.67
CA GLN A 171 12.61 -17.02 7.25
C GLN A 171 13.39 -18.22 6.70
N LEU A 172 14.33 -18.76 7.47
CA LEU A 172 15.16 -19.90 7.06
C LEU A 172 14.34 -21.12 6.63
N PHE A 173 13.29 -21.43 7.38
CA PHE A 173 12.40 -22.55 7.02
C PHE A 173 11.70 -22.32 5.66
N GLN A 174 11.22 -21.10 5.44
CA GLN A 174 10.56 -20.75 4.18
C GLN A 174 11.54 -20.75 3.01
N GLU A 175 12.74 -20.23 3.21
CA GLU A 175 13.81 -20.24 2.20
C GLU A 175 14.25 -21.69 1.87
N TRP A 176 14.36 -22.53 2.88
CA TRP A 176 14.67 -23.95 2.69
C TRP A 176 13.58 -24.67 1.87
N ILE A 177 12.31 -24.47 2.21
CA ILE A 177 11.17 -25.02 1.45
C ILE A 177 11.18 -24.50 -0.01
N ASN A 178 11.44 -23.21 -0.20
CA ASN A 178 11.51 -22.63 -1.54
C ASN A 178 12.68 -23.24 -2.33
N GLY A 179 13.84 -23.38 -1.70
CA GLY A 179 14.99 -24.03 -2.33
C GLY A 179 14.74 -25.49 -2.69
N LEU A 180 14.01 -26.23 -1.85
CA LEU A 180 13.57 -27.60 -2.20
C LEU A 180 12.64 -27.61 -3.41
N LYS A 181 11.70 -26.66 -3.48
CA LYS A 181 10.76 -26.55 -4.61
C LYS A 181 11.47 -26.21 -5.92
N GLU A 182 12.44 -25.30 -5.87
CA GLU A 182 13.23 -24.89 -7.05
C GLU A 182 14.14 -26.02 -7.58
N ASN A 183 14.65 -26.87 -6.68
CA ASN A 183 15.57 -27.95 -7.03
C ASN A 183 14.88 -29.33 -7.19
N SER A 184 13.54 -29.38 -7.15
CA SER A 184 12.77 -30.61 -7.25
C SER A 184 11.77 -30.54 -8.39
N GLU A 185 11.55 -31.66 -9.07
CA GLU A 185 10.42 -31.82 -9.97
C GLU A 185 9.15 -32.04 -9.13
N ILE A 186 8.24 -31.06 -9.16
CA ILE A 186 6.99 -31.13 -8.39
C ILE A 186 5.89 -31.67 -9.29
N ILE A 187 5.40 -32.87 -9.00
CA ILE A 187 4.25 -33.47 -9.65
C ILE A 187 3.02 -33.25 -8.76
N ASP A 188 2.09 -32.42 -9.21
CA ASP A 188 0.84 -32.13 -8.49
C ASP A 188 -0.25 -33.13 -8.90
N ASN A 189 -0.44 -34.14 -8.08
CA ASN A 189 -1.45 -35.19 -8.28
C ASN A 189 -2.79 -34.89 -7.57
N ARG A 190 -2.93 -33.71 -6.94
CA ARG A 190 -4.15 -33.35 -6.20
C ARG A 190 -5.41 -33.40 -7.07
N GLN A 191 -5.28 -33.14 -8.36
CA GLN A 191 -6.38 -33.24 -9.32
C GLN A 191 -7.07 -34.60 -9.40
N TYR A 192 -6.40 -35.69 -8.93
CA TYR A 192 -6.94 -37.03 -8.94
C TYR A 192 -7.64 -37.41 -7.63
N TYR A 193 -7.52 -36.60 -6.59
CA TYR A 193 -8.01 -36.89 -5.24
C TYR A 193 -9.01 -35.82 -4.72
N PHE A 194 -9.09 -34.67 -5.38
CA PHE A 194 -9.95 -33.54 -4.93
C PHE A 194 -10.64 -32.86 -6.12
#